data_e5f2aa3c098fb9cb6e6163885fb7e1e6
#
_entry.id   e5f2aa3c098fb9cb6e6163885fb7e1e6
#
_cell.length_a   1.000
_cell.length_b   1.000
_cell.length_c   1.000
_cell.angle_alpha   90.00
_cell.angle_beta   90.00
_cell.angle_gamma   90.00
#
_symmetry.space_group_name_H-M   'P 1'
#
loop_
_entity.id
_entity.type
_entity.pdbx_description
1 polymer ?
#
loop_
_entity_poly.entity_id
_entity_poly.type
_entity_poly.pdbx_seq_one_letter_code
_entity_poly.pdbx_strand_id
1 'polypeptide(L)'
;MRRPSVFDRYRGDAELKMTPMIDVVFLLLVFFVWTASFQAVEYLLPTSVSAEVGSDDTQSEEPPPDFDFENVVVRILWDGANPSWSVNDQDTPSLAAVRQRLQVIADIKADVPVILHQDDGVPIGNVIDVYDLSLISGFDTV
;
A
#
# COMPACT_ATOMS: atom_id res chain seq x y z
N MET A 1 58.82 -26.38 -53.42
CA MET A 1 57.89 -26.81 -52.39
C MET A 1 57.91 -25.79 -51.24
N ARG A 2 56.91 -24.86 -51.17
CA ARG A 2 56.74 -23.91 -50.07
C ARG A 2 55.98 -24.60 -48.96
N ARG A 3 56.55 -24.73 -47.78
CA ARG A 3 55.82 -25.22 -46.59
C ARG A 3 54.83 -24.17 -46.14
N PRO A 4 53.52 -24.51 -45.95
CA PRO A 4 52.58 -23.57 -45.39
C PRO A 4 52.99 -23.23 -43.98
N SER A 5 52.97 -21.93 -43.67
CA SER A 5 53.29 -21.37 -42.34
C SER A 5 52.20 -21.80 -41.34
N VAL A 6 52.63 -22.19 -40.16
CA VAL A 6 51.74 -22.63 -39.05
C VAL A 6 50.83 -21.50 -38.62
N PHE A 7 51.14 -20.25 -38.97
CA PHE A 7 50.34 -19.04 -38.66
C PHE A 7 49.07 -18.86 -39.52
N ASP A 8 48.97 -19.55 -40.67
CA ASP A 8 47.77 -19.46 -41.52
C ASP A 8 46.60 -20.30 -41.00
N ARG A 9 46.81 -21.18 -40.03
CA ARG A 9 45.76 -21.99 -39.40
C ARG A 9 45.00 -21.27 -38.27
N TYR A 10 45.48 -20.14 -37.80
CA TYR A 10 44.87 -19.39 -36.71
C TYR A 10 44.05 -18.16 -37.18
N ARG A 11 43.90 -17.99 -38.49
CA ARG A 11 42.92 -17.06 -39.08
C ARG A 11 41.58 -17.74 -39.33
N GLY A 12 41.22 -18.71 -38.50
CA GLY A 12 39.87 -19.22 -38.43
C GLY A 12 39.04 -18.20 -37.65
N ASP A 13 38.24 -17.42 -38.38
CA ASP A 13 36.98 -16.82 -38.03
C ASP A 13 36.72 -16.69 -36.51
N ALA A 14 37.35 -15.73 -35.86
CA ALA A 14 36.78 -15.09 -34.71
C ALA A 14 35.68 -14.11 -35.20
N GLU A 15 34.75 -14.56 -36.04
CA GLU A 15 33.45 -13.93 -36.11
C GLU A 15 32.82 -14.14 -34.74
N LEU A 16 33.07 -13.18 -33.86
CA LEU A 16 32.29 -13.01 -32.64
C LEU A 16 30.84 -12.96 -33.08
N LYS A 17 30.17 -14.09 -32.99
CA LYS A 17 28.72 -14.17 -33.25
C LYS A 17 28.04 -13.27 -32.21
N MET A 18 27.84 -12.01 -32.57
CA MET A 18 27.20 -11.01 -31.73
C MET A 18 25.78 -11.42 -31.33
N THR A 19 25.14 -12.24 -32.15
CA THR A 19 23.77 -12.71 -31.94
C THR A 19 23.53 -13.38 -30.57
N PRO A 20 24.39 -14.31 -30.09
CA PRO A 20 24.18 -14.90 -28.76
C PRO A 20 24.33 -13.91 -27.60
N MET A 21 25.21 -12.91 -27.76
CA MET A 21 25.39 -11.90 -26.72
C MET A 21 24.20 -10.96 -26.62
N ILE A 22 23.63 -10.57 -27.76
CA ILE A 22 22.43 -9.73 -27.81
C ILE A 22 21.24 -10.49 -27.23
N ASP A 23 21.11 -11.78 -27.50
CA ASP A 23 20.03 -12.62 -26.98
C ASP A 23 20.08 -12.72 -25.45
N VAL A 24 21.26 -12.94 -24.86
CA VAL A 24 21.42 -12.98 -23.40
C VAL A 24 21.06 -11.63 -22.77
N VAL A 25 21.50 -10.51 -23.33
CA VAL A 25 21.17 -9.18 -22.84
C VAL A 25 19.68 -8.90 -22.97
N PHE A 26 19.06 -9.32 -24.07
CA PHE A 26 17.62 -9.17 -24.28
C PHE A 26 16.81 -10.01 -23.27
N LEU A 27 17.20 -11.25 -23.02
CA LEU A 27 16.56 -12.11 -22.03
C LEU A 27 16.68 -11.53 -20.60
N LEU A 28 17.86 -11.00 -20.24
CA LEU A 28 18.05 -10.31 -18.97
C LEU A 28 17.14 -9.08 -18.86
N LEU A 29 17.04 -8.29 -19.92
CA LEU A 29 16.19 -7.10 -19.94
C LEU A 29 14.71 -7.49 -19.77
N VAL A 30 14.24 -8.50 -20.51
CA VAL A 30 12.86 -9.01 -20.38
C VAL A 30 12.62 -9.54 -18.96
N PHE A 31 13.59 -10.25 -18.38
CA PHE A 31 13.49 -10.73 -17.00
C PHE A 31 13.37 -9.57 -16.00
N PHE A 32 14.19 -8.52 -16.13
CA PHE A 32 14.10 -7.35 -15.26
C PHE A 32 12.79 -6.58 -15.45
N VAL A 33 12.31 -6.40 -16.67
CA VAL A 33 11.01 -5.77 -16.93
C VAL A 33 9.88 -6.59 -16.32
N TRP A 34 9.93 -7.91 -16.45
CA TRP A 34 8.95 -8.80 -15.83
C TRP A 34 8.98 -8.70 -14.31
N THR A 35 10.16 -8.82 -13.68
CA THR A 35 10.27 -8.74 -12.22
C THR A 35 9.92 -7.35 -11.67
N ALA A 36 10.25 -6.28 -12.37
CA ALA A 36 9.87 -4.92 -12.01
C ALA A 36 8.35 -4.70 -12.06
N SER A 37 7.63 -5.44 -12.92
CA SER A 37 6.16 -5.39 -13.00
C SER A 37 5.47 -5.97 -11.76
N PHE A 38 6.17 -6.77 -10.95
CA PHE A 38 5.67 -7.33 -9.69
C PHE A 38 6.06 -6.49 -8.47
N GLN A 39 6.50 -5.25 -8.64
CA GLN A 39 6.51 -4.33 -7.51
C GLN A 39 5.06 -4.12 -7.10
N ALA A 40 4.55 -5.09 -6.32
CA ALA A 40 3.41 -4.85 -5.48
C ALA A 40 3.71 -3.55 -4.73
N VAL A 41 2.82 -2.59 -4.85
CA VAL A 41 2.83 -1.43 -3.97
C VAL A 41 2.75 -2.03 -2.57
N GLU A 42 3.92 -2.22 -1.93
CA GLU A 42 3.94 -2.43 -0.50
C GLU A 42 3.34 -1.14 0.05
N TYR A 43 2.08 -1.21 0.41
CA TYR A 43 1.52 -0.23 1.32
C TYR A 43 2.45 -0.27 2.51
N LEU A 44 3.28 0.74 2.63
CA LEU A 44 4.06 1.00 3.82
C LEU A 44 3.04 1.08 4.94
N LEU A 45 2.84 -0.06 5.61
CA LEU A 45 2.17 -0.08 6.90
C LEU A 45 2.93 0.94 7.74
N PRO A 46 2.32 2.05 8.14
CA PRO A 46 2.92 2.90 9.14
C PRO A 46 2.99 2.05 10.39
N THR A 47 4.15 1.42 10.59
CA THR A 47 4.47 0.77 11.84
C THR A 47 4.69 1.90 12.84
N SER A 48 3.61 2.42 13.38
CA SER A 48 3.68 3.17 14.62
C SER A 48 4.07 2.18 15.70
N VAL A 49 5.37 1.90 15.78
CA VAL A 49 5.95 1.31 16.97
C VAL A 49 5.81 2.37 18.06
N SER A 50 4.70 2.31 18.79
CA SER A 50 4.59 2.96 20.09
C SER A 50 5.65 2.34 20.99
N ALA A 51 6.86 2.90 20.96
CA ALA A 51 7.78 2.73 22.05
C ALA A 51 7.18 3.52 23.22
N GLU A 52 6.52 2.78 24.14
CA GLU A 52 6.26 3.29 25.48
C GLU A 52 7.61 3.60 26.13
N VAL A 53 8.00 4.85 26.16
CA VAL A 53 9.00 5.35 27.09
C VAL A 53 8.44 6.62 27.72
N GLY A 54 8.07 6.45 29.01
CA GLY A 54 8.24 7.41 30.11
C GLY A 54 7.84 8.86 29.85
N SER A 55 6.76 9.23 30.54
CA SER A 55 6.40 10.57 31.00
C SER A 55 7.57 11.57 31.03
N ASP A 56 7.47 12.62 30.22
CA ASP A 56 7.81 13.96 30.74
C ASP A 56 7.01 15.04 29.97
N ASP A 57 6.33 15.88 30.74
CA ASP A 57 5.56 17.01 30.28
C ASP A 57 6.45 17.99 29.51
N THR A 58 6.28 18.07 28.22
CA THR A 58 6.59 19.29 27.48
C THR A 58 5.65 19.33 26.28
N GLN A 59 4.65 20.20 26.34
CA GLN A 59 3.82 20.59 25.22
C GLN A 59 4.73 21.15 24.10
N SER A 60 5.14 20.27 23.21
CA SER A 60 5.54 20.70 21.87
C SER A 60 4.27 20.65 21.01
N GLU A 61 3.80 21.80 20.61
CA GLU A 61 2.91 21.94 19.46
C GLU A 61 3.66 21.38 18.24
N GLU A 62 3.60 20.06 18.05
CA GLU A 62 3.92 19.48 16.75
C GLU A 62 2.89 20.02 15.75
N PRO A 63 3.34 20.55 14.59
CA PRO A 63 2.42 20.88 13.53
C PRO A 63 1.59 19.65 13.22
N PRO A 64 0.29 19.79 12.96
CA PRO A 64 -0.58 18.65 12.70
C PRO A 64 0.05 17.83 11.57
N PRO A 65 0.17 16.50 11.74
CA PRO A 65 0.73 15.66 10.69
C PRO A 65 -0.05 15.94 9.39
N ASP A 66 0.68 16.15 8.31
CA ASP A 66 0.07 16.24 6.98
C ASP A 66 -0.70 14.93 6.75
N PHE A 67 -2.00 14.96 7.00
CA PHE A 67 -2.90 13.84 6.76
C PHE A 67 -3.13 13.73 5.26
N ASP A 68 -2.15 13.16 4.55
CA ASP A 68 -2.33 12.79 3.14
C ASP A 68 -3.01 11.42 3.09
N PHE A 69 -4.30 11.41 3.43
CA PHE A 69 -5.12 10.21 3.31
C PHE A 69 -5.52 10.01 1.85
N GLU A 70 -5.05 8.95 1.24
CA GLU A 70 -5.56 8.50 -0.06
C GLU A 70 -6.96 7.86 0.08
N ASN A 71 -7.27 7.32 1.25
CA ASN A 71 -8.57 6.71 1.58
C ASN A 71 -8.80 6.73 3.09
N VAL A 72 -10.05 6.56 3.48
CA VAL A 72 -10.46 6.37 4.89
C VAL A 72 -10.92 4.94 5.06
N VAL A 73 -10.27 4.18 5.92
CA VAL A 73 -10.64 2.79 6.20
C VAL A 73 -11.42 2.72 7.50
N VAL A 74 -12.67 2.25 7.42
CA VAL A 74 -13.48 1.95 8.60
C VAL A 74 -13.62 0.45 8.73
N ARG A 75 -13.05 -0.11 9.80
CA ARG A 75 -13.18 -1.53 10.12
C ARG A 75 -14.31 -1.75 11.10
N ILE A 76 -15.10 -2.78 10.84
CA ILE A 76 -16.20 -3.22 11.68
C ILE A 76 -15.86 -4.62 12.15
N LEU A 77 -15.57 -4.73 13.45
CA LEU A 77 -15.18 -5.97 14.08
C LEU A 77 -16.37 -6.55 14.85
N TRP A 78 -16.42 -7.87 15.03
CA TRP A 78 -17.49 -8.57 15.71
C TRP A 78 -16.95 -9.58 16.72
N ASP A 79 -17.26 -9.40 18.00
CA ASP A 79 -16.86 -10.35 19.06
C ASP A 79 -17.86 -11.50 19.30
N GLY A 80 -18.88 -11.59 18.47
CA GLY A 80 -19.97 -12.58 18.62
C GLY A 80 -21.23 -12.01 19.33
N ALA A 81 -21.12 -10.85 19.95
CA ALA A 81 -22.21 -10.20 20.68
C ALA A 81 -22.32 -8.70 20.36
N ASN A 82 -21.20 -8.01 20.31
CA ASN A 82 -21.16 -6.57 20.14
C ASN A 82 -20.25 -6.15 18.97
N PRO A 83 -20.65 -5.12 18.22
CA PRO A 83 -19.77 -4.52 17.23
C PRO A 83 -18.73 -3.62 17.90
N SER A 84 -17.53 -3.60 17.34
CA SER A 84 -16.50 -2.61 17.61
C SER A 84 -16.01 -2.01 16.31
N TRP A 85 -15.54 -0.80 16.36
CA TRP A 85 -15.17 -0.04 15.17
C TRP A 85 -13.75 0.50 15.30
N SER A 86 -13.05 0.59 14.18
CA SER A 86 -11.83 1.38 14.09
C SER A 86 -11.85 2.23 12.83
N VAL A 87 -11.29 3.43 12.90
CA VAL A 87 -11.15 4.35 11.77
C VAL A 87 -9.67 4.63 11.59
N ASN A 88 -9.12 4.27 10.42
CA ASN A 88 -7.69 4.36 10.13
C ASN A 88 -6.83 3.72 11.23
N ASP A 89 -7.16 2.46 11.58
CA ASP A 89 -6.50 1.65 12.62
C ASP A 89 -6.56 2.24 14.04
N GLN A 90 -7.37 3.26 14.28
CA GLN A 90 -7.60 3.78 15.62
C GLN A 90 -8.96 3.32 16.14
N ASP A 91 -8.94 2.61 17.26
CA ASP A 91 -10.15 2.10 17.90
C ASP A 91 -11.12 3.21 18.28
N THR A 92 -12.38 2.94 18.01
CA THR A 92 -13.46 3.89 18.21
C THR A 92 -14.54 3.25 19.08
N PRO A 93 -14.82 3.78 20.28
CA PRO A 93 -15.63 3.09 21.28
C PRO A 93 -17.13 3.04 20.96
N SER A 94 -17.59 3.81 20.00
CA SER A 94 -19.02 3.87 19.65
C SER A 94 -19.24 4.37 18.23
N LEU A 95 -20.41 4.06 17.69
CA LEU A 95 -20.83 4.55 16.37
C LEU A 95 -20.91 6.10 16.33
N ALA A 96 -21.24 6.74 17.44
CA ALA A 96 -21.23 8.20 17.55
C ALA A 96 -19.81 8.76 17.45
N ALA A 97 -18.82 8.08 18.00
CA ALA A 97 -17.40 8.45 17.88
C ALA A 97 -16.87 8.23 16.45
N VAL A 98 -17.34 7.16 15.75
CA VAL A 98 -17.07 6.96 14.32
C VAL A 98 -17.57 8.17 13.53
N ARG A 99 -18.82 8.58 13.75
CA ARG A 99 -19.40 9.74 13.09
C ARG A 99 -18.58 11.01 13.30
N GLN A 100 -18.23 11.31 14.54
CA GLN A 100 -17.45 12.50 14.87
C GLN A 100 -16.12 12.50 14.14
N ARG A 101 -15.47 11.34 14.08
CA ARG A 101 -14.17 11.20 13.40
C ARG A 101 -14.29 11.34 11.89
N LEU A 102 -15.30 10.73 11.29
CA LEU A 102 -15.59 10.88 9.87
C LEU A 102 -15.89 12.34 9.50
N GLN A 103 -16.65 13.07 10.34
CA GLN A 103 -16.90 14.49 10.13
C GLN A 103 -15.63 15.32 10.13
N VAL A 104 -14.72 15.08 11.09
CA VAL A 104 -13.43 15.79 11.14
C VAL A 104 -12.58 15.52 9.90
N ILE A 105 -12.59 14.29 9.40
CA ILE A 105 -11.84 13.93 8.18
C ILE A 105 -12.53 14.58 6.96
N ALA A 106 -13.84 14.55 6.86
CA ALA A 106 -14.57 15.15 5.76
C ALA A 106 -14.39 16.68 5.69
N ASP A 107 -14.26 17.35 6.83
CA ASP A 107 -13.99 18.80 6.90
C ASP A 107 -12.59 19.14 6.32
N ILE A 108 -11.64 18.19 6.38
CA ILE A 108 -10.30 18.36 5.82
C ILE A 108 -10.26 17.95 4.35
N LYS A 109 -10.85 16.79 4.01
CA LYS A 109 -10.78 16.20 2.68
C LYS A 109 -11.98 15.27 2.45
N ALA A 110 -13.05 15.79 1.86
CA ALA A 110 -14.28 15.04 1.60
C ALA A 110 -14.23 14.18 0.33
N ASP A 111 -13.28 14.41 -0.55
CA ASP A 111 -13.13 13.76 -1.86
C ASP A 111 -12.42 12.38 -1.80
N VAL A 112 -11.98 11.96 -0.62
CA VAL A 112 -11.34 10.64 -0.44
C VAL A 112 -12.41 9.55 -0.32
N PRO A 113 -12.19 8.36 -0.90
CA PRO A 113 -13.10 7.24 -0.75
C PRO A 113 -13.05 6.66 0.67
N VAL A 114 -14.21 6.27 1.19
CA VAL A 114 -14.33 5.52 2.44
C VAL A 114 -14.42 4.04 2.10
N ILE A 115 -13.51 3.24 2.65
CA ILE A 115 -13.48 1.80 2.48
C ILE A 115 -14.03 1.14 3.74
N LEU A 116 -15.12 0.41 3.60
CA LEU A 116 -15.68 -0.37 4.70
C LEU A 116 -15.10 -1.78 4.69
N HIS A 117 -14.45 -2.15 5.76
CA HIS A 117 -13.90 -3.47 5.97
C HIS A 117 -14.63 -4.15 7.13
N GLN A 118 -15.39 -5.20 6.83
CA GLN A 118 -16.15 -5.93 7.84
C GLN A 118 -15.51 -7.29 8.12
N ASP A 119 -15.54 -7.72 9.38
CA ASP A 119 -15.20 -9.07 9.76
C ASP A 119 -16.31 -10.06 9.43
N ASP A 120 -15.94 -11.33 9.37
CA ASP A 120 -16.89 -12.41 9.21
C ASP A 120 -17.89 -12.45 10.38
N GLY A 121 -19.18 -12.53 10.05
CA GLY A 121 -20.24 -12.59 11.04
C GLY A 121 -20.79 -11.26 11.52
N VAL A 122 -20.29 -10.14 11.07
CA VAL A 122 -20.87 -8.80 11.35
C VAL A 122 -22.30 -8.75 10.80
N PRO A 123 -23.32 -8.43 11.62
CA PRO A 123 -24.68 -8.21 11.12
C PRO A 123 -24.71 -7.08 10.09
N ILE A 124 -25.39 -7.32 8.98
CA ILE A 124 -25.46 -6.36 7.87
C ILE A 124 -26.00 -4.97 8.30
N GLY A 125 -26.86 -4.93 9.33
CA GLY A 125 -27.33 -3.67 9.89
C GLY A 125 -26.21 -2.75 10.36
N ASN A 126 -25.19 -3.29 11.01
CA ASN A 126 -24.03 -2.51 11.47
C ASN A 126 -23.20 -1.95 10.32
N VAL A 127 -23.14 -2.67 9.20
CA VAL A 127 -22.46 -2.21 7.99
C VAL A 127 -23.22 -1.07 7.34
N ILE A 128 -24.55 -1.22 7.25
CA ILE A 128 -25.44 -0.17 6.70
C ILE A 128 -25.37 1.10 7.57
N ASP A 129 -25.36 0.96 8.90
CA ASP A 129 -25.25 2.12 9.80
C ASP A 129 -23.95 2.91 9.53
N VAL A 130 -22.84 2.25 9.33
CA VAL A 130 -21.55 2.91 9.02
C VAL A 130 -21.56 3.50 7.61
N TYR A 131 -22.14 2.81 6.65
CA TYR A 131 -22.32 3.31 5.28
C TYR A 131 -23.13 4.61 5.26
N ASP A 132 -24.28 4.62 5.90
CA ASP A 132 -25.13 5.80 5.99
C ASP A 132 -24.43 6.95 6.71
N LEU A 133 -23.69 6.65 7.79
CA LEU A 133 -22.89 7.65 8.49
C LEU A 133 -21.83 8.28 7.60
N SER A 134 -21.18 7.50 6.75
CA SER A 134 -20.16 7.99 5.83
C SER A 134 -20.77 8.98 4.82
N LEU A 135 -21.91 8.64 4.25
CA LEU A 135 -22.65 9.54 3.34
C LEU A 135 -23.13 10.82 4.04
N ILE A 136 -23.70 10.70 5.25
CA ILE A 136 -24.15 11.85 6.03
C ILE A 136 -22.98 12.75 6.44
N SER A 137 -21.79 12.20 6.62
CA SER A 137 -20.59 12.97 6.95
C SER A 137 -20.03 13.75 5.77
N GLY A 138 -20.52 13.50 4.54
CA GLY A 138 -20.18 14.28 3.35
C GLY A 138 -19.21 13.59 2.39
N PHE A 139 -18.98 12.27 2.54
CA PHE A 139 -18.17 11.51 1.58
C PHE A 139 -19.04 11.10 0.38
N ASP A 140 -18.52 11.35 -0.82
CA ASP A 140 -19.23 11.03 -2.08
C ASP A 140 -19.03 9.57 -2.51
N THR A 141 -17.99 8.89 -2.00
CA THR A 141 -17.63 7.53 -2.38
C THR A 141 -17.42 6.66 -1.14
N VAL A 142 -18.20 5.58 -1.04
CA VAL A 142 -18.16 4.60 0.06
C VAL A 142 -18.13 3.19 -0.52
#